data_c1f820c63f4aec619ccfeaf83f2713fb
#
_entry.id   c1f820c63f4aec619ccfeaf83f2713fb
#
_cell.length_a   1.000
_cell.length_b   1.000
_cell.length_c   1.000
_cell.angle_alpha   90.00
_cell.angle_beta   90.00
_cell.angle_gamma   90.00
#
_symmetry.space_group_name_H-M   'P 1'
#
loop_
_entity.id
_entity.type
_entity.pdbx_description
1 polymer ?
#
loop_
_entity_poly.entity_id
_entity_poly.type
_entity_poly.pdbx_seq_one_letter_code
_entity_poly.pdbx_strand_id
1 'polypeptide(L)'
;MRKRCFHQKKQQFLVRYEKKEEAFDRLILACGSPASLKKGMDFYGYRLAKGFGHHLNPVVPALVQLRCSDPFLKEAAGVRTKARITLLADGRRLAEEEGELQLTDYGISGIPVFQFSRVAGYALLEKRKVTAEINLLPEFTEEAFEEMVIDRYEKLNGYKISDFVLGLTNSKLNGAILHLQGLKKELEIKEIGLSGTRKLMSCYRKLTVHIEQSNGTEHAQVCAGGI
;
A
#
# COMPACT_ATOMS: atom_id res chain seq x y z
N MET A 1 -9.01 -25.47 21.14
CA MET A 1 -10.19 -25.05 20.35
C MET A 1 -11.08 -26.26 20.12
N ARG A 2 -12.32 -26.26 20.64
CA ARG A 2 -13.24 -27.40 20.48
C ARG A 2 -13.78 -27.41 19.05
N LYS A 3 -13.60 -28.53 18.33
CA LYS A 3 -14.10 -28.71 16.96
C LYS A 3 -15.64 -28.71 16.98
N ARG A 4 -16.24 -27.68 16.36
CA ARG A 4 -17.69 -27.69 16.07
C ARG A 4 -17.86 -28.36 14.71
N CYS A 5 -18.71 -29.38 14.64
CA CYS A 5 -19.02 -30.06 13.39
C CYS A 5 -20.46 -29.72 12.97
N PHE A 6 -20.65 -29.44 11.71
CA PHE A 6 -21.95 -29.14 11.12
C PHE A 6 -22.18 -30.09 9.96
N HIS A 7 -23.36 -30.71 9.90
CA HIS A 7 -23.74 -31.59 8.80
C HIS A 7 -25.19 -31.28 8.40
N GLN A 8 -25.46 -31.37 7.11
CA GLN A 8 -26.83 -31.34 6.61
C GLN A 8 -27.38 -32.76 6.53
N LYS A 9 -28.52 -33.01 7.14
CA LYS A 9 -29.20 -34.30 7.10
C LYS A 9 -30.72 -34.05 6.97
N LYS A 10 -31.36 -34.61 5.92
CA LYS A 10 -32.80 -34.52 5.68
C LYS A 10 -33.39 -33.11 5.87
N GLN A 11 -32.90 -32.10 5.16
CA GLN A 11 -33.35 -30.70 5.23
C GLN A 11 -33.08 -29.95 6.56
N GLN A 12 -32.36 -30.53 7.50
CA GLN A 12 -31.99 -29.88 8.76
C GLN A 12 -30.47 -29.76 8.90
N PHE A 13 -30.03 -28.74 9.64
CA PHE A 13 -28.61 -28.50 10.00
C PHE A 13 -28.37 -29.06 11.40
N LEU A 14 -27.47 -30.04 11.52
CA LEU A 14 -27.01 -30.54 12.81
C LEU A 14 -25.84 -29.73 13.31
N VAL A 15 -26.01 -29.07 14.45
CA VAL A 15 -24.95 -28.24 15.08
C VAL A 15 -24.41 -28.99 16.29
N ARG A 16 -23.14 -29.37 16.24
CA ARG A 16 -22.42 -29.98 17.37
C ARG A 16 -21.57 -28.93 18.10
N TYR A 17 -21.83 -28.72 19.35
CA TYR A 17 -21.06 -27.85 20.21
C TYR A 17 -20.91 -28.46 21.61
N GLU A 18 -19.71 -28.40 22.14
CA GLU A 18 -19.36 -29.07 23.40
C GLU A 18 -19.67 -30.57 23.37
N LYS A 19 -20.65 -31.01 24.14
CA LYS A 19 -21.14 -32.42 24.18
C LYS A 19 -22.57 -32.55 23.67
N LYS A 20 -23.12 -31.48 23.08
CA LYS A 20 -24.52 -31.44 22.58
C LYS A 20 -24.57 -31.50 21.07
N GLU A 21 -25.64 -32.05 20.55
CA GLU A 21 -26.02 -32.03 19.14
C GLU A 21 -27.47 -31.57 19.05
N GLU A 22 -27.72 -30.54 18.25
CA GLU A 22 -29.05 -29.96 18.06
C GLU A 22 -29.34 -29.79 16.57
N ALA A 23 -30.62 -30.00 16.18
CA ALA A 23 -31.06 -29.86 14.79
C ALA A 23 -31.80 -28.53 14.60
N PHE A 24 -31.49 -27.83 13.49
CA PHE A 24 -32.11 -26.57 13.13
C PHE A 24 -32.53 -26.58 11.67
N ASP A 25 -33.64 -25.92 11.35
CA ASP A 25 -34.13 -25.79 9.97
C ASP A 25 -33.30 -24.80 9.14
N ARG A 26 -32.67 -23.83 9.79
CA ARG A 26 -31.84 -22.82 9.15
C ARG A 26 -30.58 -22.57 9.95
N LEU A 27 -29.48 -22.29 9.25
CA LEU A 27 -28.17 -21.96 9.83
C LEU A 27 -27.63 -20.67 9.21
N ILE A 28 -27.27 -19.72 10.04
CA ILE A 28 -26.58 -18.50 9.64
C ILE A 28 -25.12 -18.60 10.06
N LEU A 29 -24.18 -18.57 9.09
CA LEU A 29 -22.76 -18.53 9.32
C LEU A 29 -22.31 -17.07 9.43
N ALA A 30 -22.11 -16.59 10.64
CA ALA A 30 -21.68 -15.21 10.92
C ALA A 30 -20.31 -15.21 11.63
N CYS A 31 -19.33 -15.93 11.05
CA CYS A 31 -18.03 -16.18 11.69
C CYS A 31 -17.03 -15.03 11.50
N GLY A 32 -17.40 -13.96 10.78
CA GLY A 32 -16.51 -12.87 10.43
C GLY A 32 -15.54 -13.22 9.28
N SER A 33 -14.34 -12.66 9.32
CA SER A 33 -13.28 -12.88 8.32
C SER A 33 -11.93 -13.13 9.01
N PRO A 34 -10.87 -13.49 8.28
CA PRO A 34 -9.54 -13.61 8.86
C PRO A 34 -8.87 -12.27 9.23
N ALA A 35 -9.50 -11.13 8.92
CA ALA A 35 -8.96 -9.83 9.31
C ALA A 35 -8.80 -9.71 10.84
N SER A 36 -7.67 -9.13 11.26
CA SER A 36 -7.30 -8.96 12.69
C SER A 36 -7.08 -10.25 13.48
N LEU A 37 -7.10 -11.41 12.82
CA LEU A 37 -6.70 -12.66 13.47
C LEU A 37 -5.19 -12.73 13.62
N LYS A 38 -4.73 -13.20 14.79
CA LYS A 38 -3.30 -13.44 15.01
C LYS A 38 -2.76 -14.43 13.98
N LYS A 39 -1.53 -14.19 13.51
CA LYS A 39 -0.83 -15.08 12.57
C LYS A 39 -0.85 -16.53 13.06
N GLY A 40 -1.20 -17.45 12.17
CA GLY A 40 -1.32 -18.88 12.48
C GLY A 40 -2.65 -19.33 13.10
N MET A 41 -3.59 -18.43 13.35
CA MET A 41 -4.95 -18.80 13.74
C MET A 41 -5.74 -19.27 12.51
N ASP A 42 -6.41 -20.43 12.68
CA ASP A 42 -7.23 -21.02 11.62
C ASP A 42 -8.60 -20.33 11.56
N PHE A 43 -8.94 -19.80 10.39
CA PHE A 43 -10.27 -19.27 10.12
C PHE A 43 -11.20 -20.41 9.63
N TYR A 44 -11.93 -20.98 10.55
CA TYR A 44 -12.78 -22.14 10.29
C TYR A 44 -14.03 -21.83 9.45
N GLY A 45 -14.51 -20.57 9.43
CA GLY A 45 -15.74 -20.16 8.76
C GLY A 45 -15.79 -20.51 7.27
N TYR A 46 -14.71 -20.26 6.53
CA TYR A 46 -14.63 -20.59 5.11
C TYR A 46 -14.66 -22.09 4.84
N ARG A 47 -14.09 -22.92 5.74
CA ARG A 47 -14.16 -24.38 5.60
C ARG A 47 -15.58 -24.90 5.82
N LEU A 48 -16.32 -24.30 6.75
CA LEU A 48 -17.72 -24.63 6.97
C LEU A 48 -18.55 -24.33 5.72
N ALA A 49 -18.40 -23.12 5.17
CA ALA A 49 -19.14 -22.73 3.98
C ALA A 49 -18.81 -23.62 2.76
N LYS A 50 -17.52 -23.93 2.54
CA LYS A 50 -17.12 -24.92 1.52
C LYS A 50 -17.76 -26.29 1.76
N GLY A 51 -17.84 -26.73 3.01
CA GLY A 51 -18.52 -28.02 3.39
C GLY A 51 -20.01 -28.05 3.04
N PHE A 52 -20.64 -26.88 2.91
CA PHE A 52 -22.01 -26.71 2.43
C PHE A 52 -22.15 -26.47 0.93
N GLY A 53 -21.04 -26.59 0.17
CA GLY A 53 -21.03 -26.44 -1.30
C GLY A 53 -20.86 -25.01 -1.80
N HIS A 54 -20.58 -24.04 -0.91
CA HIS A 54 -20.31 -22.66 -1.36
C HIS A 54 -18.96 -22.55 -2.06
N HIS A 55 -18.92 -21.73 -3.12
CA HIS A 55 -17.69 -21.33 -3.76
C HIS A 55 -16.97 -20.28 -2.91
N LEU A 56 -15.65 -20.37 -2.82
CA LEU A 56 -14.82 -19.39 -2.12
C LEU A 56 -13.95 -18.64 -3.13
N ASN A 57 -14.22 -17.36 -3.32
CA ASN A 57 -13.34 -16.46 -4.04
C ASN A 57 -12.03 -16.25 -3.27
N PRO A 58 -10.90 -16.05 -3.95
CA PRO A 58 -9.63 -15.77 -3.29
C PRO A 58 -9.76 -14.64 -2.28
N VAL A 59 -9.23 -14.85 -1.08
CA VAL A 59 -9.30 -13.90 0.02
C VAL A 59 -7.97 -13.18 0.15
N VAL A 60 -8.01 -11.84 0.11
CA VAL A 60 -6.84 -10.99 0.30
C VAL A 60 -7.09 -9.99 1.44
N PRO A 61 -6.03 -9.60 2.19
CA PRO A 61 -6.12 -8.49 3.14
C PRO A 61 -6.52 -7.21 2.43
N ALA A 62 -7.37 -6.40 3.07
CA ALA A 62 -7.78 -5.10 2.55
C ALA A 62 -7.82 -4.05 3.67
N LEU A 63 -7.74 -2.78 3.32
CA LEU A 63 -7.50 -1.67 4.23
C LEU A 63 -6.25 -1.97 5.10
N VAL A 64 -5.13 -2.21 4.42
CA VAL A 64 -3.88 -2.67 5.03
C VAL A 64 -2.68 -1.98 4.38
N GLN A 65 -1.59 -1.86 5.12
CA GLN A 65 -0.32 -1.34 4.62
C GLN A 65 0.27 -2.28 3.56
N LEU A 66 1.10 -1.73 2.68
CA LEU A 66 1.83 -2.47 1.65
C LEU A 66 3.33 -2.44 1.95
N ARG A 67 3.96 -3.60 1.86
CA ARG A 67 5.40 -3.76 2.06
C ARG A 67 6.13 -3.58 0.74
N CYS A 68 7.23 -2.83 0.80
CA CYS A 68 8.04 -2.49 -0.35
C CYS A 68 9.50 -2.89 -0.11
N SER A 69 10.25 -3.12 -1.20
CA SER A 69 11.65 -3.52 -1.15
C SER A 69 12.65 -2.35 -1.20
N ASP A 70 12.17 -1.12 -1.37
CA ASP A 70 13.00 0.06 -1.65
C ASP A 70 13.75 0.54 -0.40
N PRO A 71 15.11 0.54 -0.40
CA PRO A 71 15.89 0.85 0.79
C PRO A 71 15.71 2.26 1.34
N PHE A 72 15.44 3.26 0.46
CA PHE A 72 15.26 4.66 0.86
C PHE A 72 14.10 4.87 1.84
N LEU A 73 13.13 3.94 1.87
CA LEU A 73 12.01 4.00 2.79
C LEU A 73 12.44 3.99 4.25
N LYS A 74 13.54 3.31 4.59
CA LYS A 74 14.10 3.32 5.95
C LYS A 74 14.56 4.72 6.35
N GLU A 75 15.15 5.46 5.41
CA GLU A 75 15.60 6.83 5.64
C GLU A 75 14.43 7.81 5.76
N ALA A 76 13.33 7.56 5.04
CA ALA A 76 12.12 8.37 5.07
C ALA A 76 11.07 7.89 6.08
N ALA A 77 11.36 6.85 6.86
CA ALA A 77 10.39 6.24 7.78
C ALA A 77 9.83 7.24 8.81
N GLY A 78 8.51 7.20 9.00
CA GLY A 78 7.77 8.10 9.89
C GLY A 78 7.29 9.38 9.22
N VAL A 79 7.73 9.69 8.00
CA VAL A 79 7.24 10.87 7.26
C VAL A 79 5.80 10.66 6.83
N ARG A 80 5.00 11.71 7.02
CA ARG A 80 3.64 11.86 6.46
C ARG A 80 3.64 13.04 5.51
N THR A 81 3.03 12.88 4.36
CA THR A 81 2.96 13.92 3.34
C THR A 81 1.72 13.72 2.46
N LYS A 82 1.16 14.82 1.96
CA LYS A 82 0.16 14.74 0.90
C LYS A 82 0.82 14.18 -0.36
N ALA A 83 0.15 13.25 -1.02
CA ALA A 83 0.61 12.66 -2.27
C ALA A 83 -0.56 12.16 -3.12
N ARG A 84 -0.36 12.13 -4.43
CA ARG A 84 -1.16 11.33 -5.36
C ARG A 84 -0.38 10.07 -5.68
N ILE A 85 -1.03 8.92 -5.56
CA ILE A 85 -0.37 7.62 -5.69
C ILE A 85 -1.09 6.83 -6.77
N THR A 86 -0.35 6.45 -7.80
CA THR A 86 -0.83 5.60 -8.89
C THR A 86 -0.31 4.18 -8.69
N LEU A 87 -1.22 3.23 -8.48
CA LEU A 87 -0.91 1.80 -8.41
C LEU A 87 -0.81 1.22 -9.81
N LEU A 88 0.28 0.51 -10.11
CA LEU A 88 0.49 -0.17 -11.38
C LEU A 88 0.74 -1.66 -11.17
N ALA A 89 0.30 -2.47 -12.13
CA ALA A 89 0.73 -3.87 -12.25
C ALA A 89 1.18 -4.14 -13.69
N ASP A 90 2.39 -4.67 -13.85
CA ASP A 90 3.06 -4.86 -15.15
C ASP A 90 3.07 -3.57 -16.00
N GLY A 91 3.26 -2.42 -15.35
CA GLY A 91 3.28 -1.10 -15.98
C GLY A 91 1.89 -0.53 -16.36
N ARG A 92 0.80 -1.26 -16.11
CA ARG A 92 -0.56 -0.79 -16.37
C ARG A 92 -1.19 -0.22 -15.11
N ARG A 93 -1.78 0.97 -15.21
CA ARG A 93 -2.50 1.62 -14.11
C ARG A 93 -3.71 0.77 -13.70
N LEU A 94 -3.81 0.49 -12.39
CA LEU A 94 -4.92 -0.22 -11.76
C LEU A 94 -5.81 0.69 -10.93
N ALA A 95 -5.21 1.63 -10.20
CA ALA A 95 -5.92 2.55 -9.32
C ALA A 95 -5.10 3.83 -9.13
N GLU A 96 -5.74 4.89 -8.69
CA GLU A 96 -5.09 6.13 -8.27
C GLU A 96 -5.89 6.75 -7.13
N GLU A 97 -5.19 7.19 -6.10
CA GLU A 97 -5.76 7.81 -4.92
C GLU A 97 -4.90 8.99 -4.48
N GLU A 98 -5.53 10.01 -3.89
CA GLU A 98 -4.84 11.17 -3.35
C GLU A 98 -5.18 11.34 -1.86
N GLY A 99 -4.18 11.66 -1.04
CA GLY A 99 -4.36 11.89 0.38
C GLY A 99 -3.06 11.87 1.16
N GLU A 100 -3.14 11.72 2.48
CA GLU A 100 -1.97 11.61 3.35
C GLU A 100 -1.32 10.23 3.21
N LEU A 101 -0.16 10.20 2.56
CA LEU A 101 0.75 9.05 2.52
C LEU A 101 1.60 9.02 3.78
N GLN A 102 1.76 7.84 4.36
CA GLN A 102 2.72 7.57 5.41
C GLN A 102 3.81 6.62 4.91
N LEU A 103 5.06 7.06 4.98
CA LEU A 103 6.23 6.21 4.72
C LEU A 103 6.64 5.48 6.00
N THR A 104 6.88 4.18 5.89
CA THR A 104 7.35 3.33 6.98
C THR A 104 8.69 2.72 6.59
N ASP A 105 9.40 2.13 7.54
CA ASP A 105 10.68 1.44 7.30
C ASP A 105 10.54 0.17 6.43
N TYR A 106 9.32 -0.35 6.29
CA TYR A 106 9.00 -1.55 5.52
C TYR A 106 8.10 -1.30 4.30
N GLY A 107 7.65 -0.07 4.05
CA GLY A 107 6.76 0.20 2.92
C GLY A 107 5.93 1.47 3.05
N ILE A 108 4.71 1.41 2.54
CA ILE A 108 3.79 2.55 2.47
C ILE A 108 2.47 2.27 3.19
N SER A 109 1.89 3.32 3.74
CA SER A 109 0.64 3.32 4.53
C SER A 109 -0.13 4.62 4.32
N GLY A 110 -1.25 4.78 4.98
CA GLY A 110 -2.13 5.93 4.88
C GLY A 110 -3.41 5.61 4.11
N ILE A 111 -4.37 6.54 4.17
CA ILE A 111 -5.71 6.33 3.60
C ILE A 111 -5.68 5.94 2.12
N PRO A 112 -4.93 6.63 1.23
CA PRO A 112 -4.87 6.26 -0.18
C PRO A 112 -4.33 4.84 -0.39
N VAL A 113 -3.33 4.42 0.40
CA VAL A 113 -2.79 3.07 0.32
C VAL A 113 -3.82 2.04 0.76
N PHE A 114 -4.58 2.31 1.81
CA PHE A 114 -5.63 1.41 2.29
C PHE A 114 -6.72 1.20 1.24
N GLN A 115 -7.13 2.25 0.53
CA GLN A 115 -8.20 2.18 -0.47
C GLN A 115 -7.84 1.26 -1.63
N PHE A 116 -6.63 1.30 -2.15
CA PHE A 116 -6.21 0.43 -3.25
C PHE A 116 -5.52 -0.87 -2.79
N SER A 117 -5.31 -1.10 -1.48
CA SER A 117 -4.60 -2.28 -0.97
C SER A 117 -5.22 -3.61 -1.44
N ARG A 118 -6.56 -3.66 -1.57
CA ARG A 118 -7.27 -4.80 -2.14
C ARG A 118 -6.84 -5.09 -3.57
N VAL A 119 -6.76 -4.05 -4.41
CA VAL A 119 -6.37 -4.17 -5.82
C VAL A 119 -4.94 -4.66 -5.93
N ALA A 120 -4.03 -4.10 -5.11
CA ALA A 120 -2.65 -4.56 -5.00
C ALA A 120 -2.59 -6.02 -4.55
N GLY A 121 -3.40 -6.42 -3.55
CA GLY A 121 -3.46 -7.78 -3.03
C GLY A 121 -3.83 -8.81 -4.10
N TYR A 122 -4.83 -8.54 -4.95
CA TYR A 122 -5.18 -9.42 -6.06
C TYR A 122 -4.11 -9.49 -7.14
N ALA A 123 -3.51 -8.35 -7.52
CA ALA A 123 -2.42 -8.33 -8.50
C ALA A 123 -1.20 -9.14 -8.01
N LEU A 124 -0.86 -9.04 -6.72
CA LEU A 124 0.21 -9.84 -6.10
C LEU A 124 -0.14 -11.34 -6.07
N LEU A 125 -1.40 -11.69 -5.80
CA LEU A 125 -1.86 -13.08 -5.83
C LEU A 125 -1.73 -13.69 -7.24
N GLU A 126 -1.95 -12.88 -8.28
CA GLU A 126 -1.72 -13.22 -9.68
C GLU A 126 -0.24 -13.21 -10.08
N LYS A 127 0.67 -12.96 -9.13
CA LYS A 127 2.14 -12.89 -9.33
C LYS A 127 2.57 -11.80 -10.32
N ARG A 128 1.80 -10.74 -10.45
CA ARG A 128 2.13 -9.59 -11.27
C ARG A 128 3.17 -8.71 -10.57
N LYS A 129 3.98 -7.99 -11.36
CA LYS A 129 4.91 -6.98 -10.84
C LYS A 129 4.13 -5.73 -10.43
N VAL A 130 4.02 -5.49 -9.12
CA VAL A 130 3.24 -4.37 -8.57
C VAL A 130 4.17 -3.25 -8.14
N THR A 131 3.87 -2.02 -8.58
CA THR A 131 4.59 -0.80 -8.21
C THR A 131 3.60 0.31 -7.86
N ALA A 132 4.06 1.30 -7.10
CA ALA A 132 3.34 2.55 -6.91
C ALA A 132 4.21 3.72 -7.35
N GLU A 133 3.67 4.60 -8.18
CA GLU A 133 4.25 5.89 -8.52
C GLU A 133 3.64 6.96 -7.61
N ILE A 134 4.49 7.67 -6.89
CA ILE A 134 4.11 8.65 -5.88
C ILE A 134 4.43 10.04 -6.39
N ASN A 135 3.43 10.87 -6.59
CA ASN A 135 3.56 12.30 -6.83
C ASN A 135 3.44 13.04 -5.49
N LEU A 136 4.54 13.63 -5.03
CA LEU A 136 4.65 14.36 -3.76
C LEU A 136 4.22 15.84 -3.89
N LEU A 137 3.98 16.31 -5.12
CA LEU A 137 3.57 17.67 -5.45
C LEU A 137 2.32 17.64 -6.34
N PRO A 138 1.21 17.03 -5.87
CA PRO A 138 0.02 16.79 -6.69
C PRO A 138 -0.74 18.07 -7.05
N GLU A 139 -0.47 19.18 -6.36
CA GLU A 139 -1.08 20.49 -6.59
C GLU A 139 -0.59 21.18 -7.87
N PHE A 140 0.56 20.79 -8.40
CA PHE A 140 1.12 21.40 -9.61
C PHE A 140 0.63 20.69 -10.87
N THR A 141 0.17 21.46 -11.86
CA THR A 141 0.04 20.97 -13.25
C THR A 141 1.43 20.72 -13.83
N GLU A 142 1.50 20.12 -15.03
CA GLU A 142 2.80 19.89 -15.70
C GLU A 142 3.50 21.21 -16.01
N GLU A 143 2.74 22.17 -16.55
CA GLU A 143 3.23 23.51 -16.94
C GLU A 143 3.71 24.28 -15.70
N ALA A 144 2.86 24.37 -14.66
CA ALA A 144 3.20 25.08 -13.42
C ALA A 144 4.41 24.46 -12.70
N PHE A 145 4.56 23.13 -12.79
CA PHE A 145 5.72 22.44 -12.24
C PHE A 145 7.00 22.80 -13.00
N GLU A 146 6.98 22.79 -14.33
CA GLU A 146 8.16 23.15 -15.13
C GLU A 146 8.55 24.63 -14.93
N GLU A 147 7.57 25.53 -14.88
CA GLU A 147 7.81 26.95 -14.55
C GLU A 147 8.46 27.10 -13.17
N MET A 148 7.95 26.40 -12.16
CA MET A 148 8.51 26.41 -10.81
C MET A 148 9.93 25.86 -10.79
N VAL A 149 10.25 24.82 -11.55
CA VAL A 149 11.61 24.24 -11.64
C VAL A 149 12.58 25.25 -12.25
N ILE A 150 12.18 25.91 -13.34
CA ILE A 150 13.02 26.91 -14.03
C ILE A 150 13.24 28.12 -13.11
N ASP A 151 12.18 28.71 -12.57
CA ASP A 151 12.27 29.87 -11.68
C ASP A 151 13.16 29.58 -10.46
N ARG A 152 13.00 28.40 -9.87
CA ARG A 152 13.79 27.98 -8.73
C ARG A 152 15.26 27.76 -9.11
N TYR A 153 15.53 27.17 -10.30
CA TYR A 153 16.90 27.04 -10.81
C TYR A 153 17.56 28.37 -11.02
N GLU A 154 16.90 29.33 -11.65
CA GLU A 154 17.46 30.67 -11.92
C GLU A 154 17.82 31.41 -10.61
N LYS A 155 16.95 31.30 -9.60
CA LYS A 155 17.13 31.97 -8.32
C LYS A 155 18.13 31.28 -7.39
N LEU A 156 18.31 29.99 -7.48
CA LEU A 156 19.03 29.18 -6.49
C LEU A 156 20.20 28.37 -7.09
N ASN A 157 20.64 28.63 -8.33
CA ASN A 157 21.68 27.83 -8.98
C ASN A 157 23.05 27.85 -8.26
N GLY A 158 23.36 28.91 -7.51
CA GLY A 158 24.55 29.03 -6.69
C GLY A 158 24.40 28.49 -5.26
N TYR A 159 23.26 27.99 -4.90
CA TYR A 159 22.99 27.41 -3.57
C TYR A 159 23.24 25.90 -3.54
N LYS A 160 23.42 25.34 -2.34
CA LYS A 160 23.53 23.90 -2.14
C LYS A 160 22.23 23.20 -2.52
N ILE A 161 22.34 21.97 -2.99
CA ILE A 161 21.18 21.15 -3.32
C ILE A 161 20.26 20.97 -2.09
N SER A 162 20.83 20.86 -0.88
CA SER A 162 20.04 20.81 0.36
C SER A 162 19.11 22.01 0.53
N ASP A 163 19.59 23.21 0.20
CA ASP A 163 18.81 24.44 0.30
C ASP A 163 17.82 24.56 -0.85
N PHE A 164 18.21 24.09 -2.03
CA PHE A 164 17.34 24.06 -3.20
C PHE A 164 16.08 23.21 -2.99
N VAL A 165 16.18 22.05 -2.34
CA VAL A 165 15.02 21.19 -2.08
C VAL A 165 14.23 21.56 -0.82
N LEU A 166 14.70 22.56 -0.06
CA LEU A 166 14.04 23.02 1.15
C LEU A 166 12.62 23.52 0.83
N GLY A 167 11.64 23.09 1.61
CA GLY A 167 10.24 23.48 1.44
C GLY A 167 9.46 22.68 0.39
N LEU A 168 10.09 21.79 -0.38
CA LEU A 168 9.36 20.90 -1.31
C LEU A 168 8.59 19.82 -0.54
N THR A 169 9.27 19.14 0.39
CA THR A 169 8.67 18.16 1.28
C THR A 169 9.34 18.20 2.66
N ASN A 170 9.03 17.22 3.50
CA ASN A 170 9.73 17.05 4.78
C ASN A 170 11.24 16.85 4.54
N SER A 171 12.09 17.48 5.38
CA SER A 171 13.56 17.46 5.23
C SER A 171 14.16 16.04 5.22
N LYS A 172 13.58 15.13 5.98
CA LYS A 172 13.99 13.72 6.01
C LYS A 172 13.73 13.03 4.66
N LEU A 173 12.56 13.27 4.06
CA LEU A 173 12.23 12.75 2.73
C LEU A 173 13.08 13.38 1.64
N ASN A 174 13.32 14.69 1.70
CA ASN A 174 14.24 15.37 0.79
C ASN A 174 15.64 14.72 0.84
N GLY A 175 16.15 14.44 2.05
CA GLY A 175 17.44 13.76 2.21
C GLY A 175 17.46 12.36 1.59
N ALA A 176 16.41 11.58 1.78
CA ALA A 176 16.28 10.24 1.20
C ALA A 176 16.21 10.29 -0.35
N ILE A 177 15.51 11.27 -0.93
CA ILE A 177 15.45 11.47 -2.38
C ILE A 177 16.81 11.85 -2.95
N LEU A 178 17.55 12.76 -2.29
CA LEU A 178 18.90 13.14 -2.70
C LEU A 178 19.85 11.92 -2.69
N HIS A 179 19.79 11.13 -1.62
CA HIS A 179 20.60 9.90 -1.53
C HIS A 179 20.20 8.88 -2.63
N LEU A 180 18.92 8.70 -2.88
CA LEU A 180 18.41 7.84 -3.97
C LEU A 180 18.95 8.26 -5.34
N GLN A 181 19.13 9.56 -5.55
CA GLN A 181 19.71 10.12 -6.79
C GLN A 181 21.24 10.17 -6.79
N GLY A 182 21.91 9.71 -5.73
CA GLY A 182 23.37 9.76 -5.59
C GLY A 182 23.92 11.19 -5.46
N LEU A 183 23.11 12.15 -5.04
CA LEU A 183 23.49 13.55 -4.91
C LEU A 183 23.91 13.88 -3.47
N LYS A 184 25.10 14.50 -3.34
CA LYS A 184 25.59 15.02 -2.05
C LYS A 184 24.88 16.32 -1.71
N LYS A 185 24.53 16.51 -0.45
CA LYS A 185 23.78 17.68 0.05
C LYS A 185 24.52 19.01 -0.15
N GLU A 186 25.84 18.96 -0.14
CA GLU A 186 26.76 20.10 -0.24
C GLU A 186 27.02 20.55 -1.68
N LEU A 187 26.66 19.73 -2.69
CA LEU A 187 26.84 20.06 -4.11
C LEU A 187 26.01 21.29 -4.47
N GLU A 188 26.54 22.19 -5.26
CA GLU A 188 25.80 23.35 -5.75
C GLU A 188 24.92 22.97 -6.96
N ILE A 189 23.76 23.60 -7.07
CA ILE A 189 22.78 23.32 -8.15
C ILE A 189 23.41 23.57 -9.54
N LYS A 190 24.24 24.58 -9.69
CA LYS A 190 24.93 24.85 -10.97
C LYS A 190 25.79 23.70 -11.46
N GLU A 191 26.31 22.85 -10.56
CA GLU A 191 27.16 21.70 -10.91
C GLU A 191 26.40 20.58 -11.62
N ILE A 192 25.10 20.41 -11.32
CA ILE A 192 24.24 19.46 -12.04
C ILE A 192 23.52 20.11 -13.24
N GLY A 193 23.53 21.44 -13.31
CA GLY A 193 22.87 22.20 -14.36
C GLY A 193 21.36 22.05 -14.41
N LEU A 194 20.70 22.73 -15.32
CA LEU A 194 19.24 22.68 -15.45
C LEU A 194 18.72 21.26 -15.76
N SER A 195 19.44 20.49 -16.58
CA SER A 195 19.06 19.12 -16.92
C SER A 195 19.07 18.18 -15.69
N GLY A 196 20.13 18.27 -14.88
CA GLY A 196 20.23 17.53 -13.62
C GLY A 196 19.18 17.96 -12.61
N THR A 197 18.88 19.27 -12.55
CA THR A 197 17.81 19.81 -11.71
C THR A 197 16.44 19.26 -12.13
N ARG A 198 16.11 19.25 -13.43
CA ARG A 198 14.87 18.62 -13.92
C ARG A 198 14.78 17.14 -13.55
N LYS A 199 15.89 16.39 -13.68
CA LYS A 199 15.93 14.99 -13.28
C LYS A 199 15.70 14.82 -11.78
N LEU A 200 16.31 15.64 -10.93
CA LEU A 200 16.07 15.63 -9.48
C LEU A 200 14.60 15.94 -9.18
N MET A 201 14.06 17.00 -9.76
CA MET A 201 12.69 17.44 -9.51
C MET A 201 11.64 16.44 -10.02
N SER A 202 11.91 15.74 -11.13
CA SER A 202 11.00 14.69 -11.62
C SER A 202 10.80 13.56 -10.61
N CYS A 203 11.77 13.30 -9.73
CA CYS A 203 11.63 12.31 -8.66
C CYS A 203 10.55 12.70 -7.63
N TYR A 204 10.29 13.99 -7.44
CA TYR A 204 9.21 14.45 -6.56
C TYR A 204 7.82 14.23 -7.17
N ARG A 205 7.73 14.11 -8.49
CA ARG A 205 6.48 13.81 -9.18
C ARG A 205 6.28 12.33 -9.49
N LYS A 206 7.37 11.57 -9.54
CA LYS A 206 7.35 10.15 -9.93
C LYS A 206 8.32 9.33 -9.10
N LEU A 207 8.14 9.38 -7.77
CA LEU A 207 8.89 8.50 -6.87
C LEU A 207 8.28 7.10 -6.92
N THR A 208 9.05 6.13 -7.41
CA THR A 208 8.55 4.75 -7.58
C THR A 208 8.94 3.89 -6.40
N VAL A 209 8.00 3.07 -5.91
CA VAL A 209 8.24 2.01 -4.92
C VAL A 209 7.74 0.67 -5.46
N HIS A 210 8.44 -0.41 -5.08
CA HIS A 210 8.18 -1.77 -5.52
C HIS A 210 7.45 -2.53 -4.41
N ILE A 211 6.19 -2.90 -4.67
CA ILE A 211 5.32 -3.54 -3.70
C ILE A 211 5.51 -5.06 -3.80
N GLU A 212 5.94 -5.69 -2.72
CA GLU A 212 6.19 -7.14 -2.67
C GLU A 212 5.03 -7.92 -2.04
N GLN A 213 4.36 -7.34 -1.05
CA GLN A 213 3.25 -8.00 -0.36
C GLN A 213 2.38 -7.01 0.42
N SER A 214 1.17 -7.41 0.75
CA SER A 214 0.38 -6.74 1.79
C SER A 214 0.88 -7.14 3.20
N ASN A 215 0.60 -6.31 4.19
CA ASN A 215 1.12 -6.51 5.57
C ASN A 215 0.34 -7.58 6.37
N GLY A 216 -0.28 -8.55 5.69
CA GLY A 216 -0.95 -9.69 6.32
C GLY A 216 -2.36 -9.40 6.87
N THR A 217 -3.09 -10.48 7.13
CA THR A 217 -4.48 -10.40 7.66
C THR A 217 -4.52 -9.88 9.09
N GLU A 218 -3.46 -10.10 9.87
CA GLU A 218 -3.34 -9.64 11.25
C GLU A 218 -3.32 -8.12 11.39
N HIS A 219 -2.94 -7.40 10.33
CA HIS A 219 -2.90 -5.93 10.26
C HIS A 219 -4.03 -5.35 9.41
N ALA A 220 -4.80 -6.18 8.75
CA ALA A 220 -5.89 -5.77 7.88
C ALA A 220 -7.13 -5.39 8.69
N GLN A 221 -7.80 -4.30 8.31
CA GLN A 221 -9.07 -3.93 8.92
C GLN A 221 -10.20 -4.84 8.43
N VAL A 222 -10.13 -5.27 7.17
CA VAL A 222 -11.07 -6.19 6.54
C VAL A 222 -10.36 -7.14 5.58
N CYS A 223 -11.07 -8.13 5.06
CA CYS A 223 -10.65 -8.94 3.93
C CYS A 223 -11.57 -8.68 2.73
N ALA A 224 -11.01 -8.76 1.53
CA ALA A 224 -11.76 -8.81 0.28
C ALA A 224 -11.78 -10.26 -0.23
N GLY A 225 -12.83 -10.63 -0.96
CA GLY A 225 -13.10 -12.02 -1.33
C GLY A 225 -13.94 -12.73 -0.27
N GLY A 226 -14.04 -14.04 -0.38
CA GLY A 226 -14.90 -14.86 0.47
C GLY A 226 -15.99 -15.56 -0.33
N ILE A 227 -17.16 -15.70 0.27
CA ILE A 227 -18.28 -16.49 -0.29
C ILE A 227 -19.21 -15.57 -1.04
#